data_09a2274667857f122383d4e27c049fb4
#
_entry.id   09a2274667857f122383d4e27c049fb4
#
_cell.length_a   1.000
_cell.length_b   1.000
_cell.length_c   1.000
_cell.angle_alpha   90.00
_cell.angle_beta   90.00
_cell.angle_gamma   90.00
#
_symmetry.space_group_name_H-M   'P 1'
#
loop_
_entity.id
_entity.type
_entity.pdbx_description
1 polymer ?
#
loop_
_entity_poly.entity_id
_entity_poly.type
_entity_poly.pdbx_seq_one_letter_code
_entity_poly.pdbx_strand_id
1 'polypeptide(L)'
;QKLVAASEHPTLTDLIVLAAYTGCRIEELCILKTENVAHDRFEIVNAKSEAGWRTIPIHREIKQTVARLLNTTEDGYLLSGLTFNKYGNRSNALGKRFGRLKDMLGYGENYVFHSFRKGFATQLENANIPLNVSARLMGHEISGETFGRYSDGLAFRGLKEAIEHIDW
;
A
#
# COMPACT_ATOMS: atom_id res chain seq x y z
N GLN A 1 -0.61 14.85 -4.28
CA GLN A 1 -0.82 16.04 -3.43
C GLN A 1 -2.25 16.58 -3.52
N LYS A 2 -2.84 16.84 -4.72
CA LYS A 2 -4.20 17.40 -4.87
C LYS A 2 -5.29 16.56 -4.19
N LEU A 3 -5.24 15.24 -4.30
CA LEU A 3 -6.21 14.34 -3.65
C LEU A 3 -6.15 14.41 -2.12
N VAL A 4 -4.95 14.49 -1.56
CA VAL A 4 -4.73 14.63 -0.11
C VAL A 4 -5.26 15.97 0.39
N ALA A 5 -4.93 17.07 -0.31
CA ALA A 5 -5.37 18.41 0.06
C ALA A 5 -6.89 18.61 -0.02
N ALA A 6 -7.56 17.92 -0.96
CA ALA A 6 -9.01 18.02 -1.15
C ALA A 6 -9.82 17.00 -0.34
N SER A 7 -9.16 16.07 0.35
CA SER A 7 -9.86 15.04 1.14
C SER A 7 -10.25 15.59 2.51
N GLU A 8 -11.54 15.70 2.76
CA GLU A 8 -12.10 16.08 4.07
C GLU A 8 -12.25 14.89 5.04
N HIS A 9 -11.98 13.67 4.57
CA HIS A 9 -12.14 12.45 5.37
C HIS A 9 -10.79 11.91 5.82
N PRO A 10 -10.41 12.04 7.11
CA PRO A 10 -9.07 11.69 7.60
C PRO A 10 -8.61 10.28 7.21
N THR A 11 -9.45 9.25 7.41
CA THR A 11 -9.11 7.86 7.06
C THR A 11 -8.90 7.66 5.55
N LEU A 12 -9.61 8.40 4.68
CA LEU A 12 -9.36 8.37 3.23
C LEU A 12 -8.04 9.03 2.88
N THR A 13 -7.73 10.14 3.52
CA THR A 13 -6.44 10.83 3.37
C THR A 13 -5.28 9.90 3.74
N ASP A 14 -5.37 9.25 4.90
CA ASP A 14 -4.37 8.28 5.35
C ASP A 14 -4.23 7.10 4.38
N LEU A 15 -5.35 6.56 3.91
CA LEU A 15 -5.37 5.47 2.92
C LEU A 15 -4.68 5.89 1.61
N ILE A 16 -4.93 7.12 1.12
CA ILE A 16 -4.29 7.65 -0.10
C ILE A 16 -2.77 7.75 0.09
N VAL A 17 -2.34 8.32 1.22
CA VAL A 17 -0.91 8.48 1.55
C VAL A 17 -0.24 7.10 1.65
N LEU A 18 -0.83 6.18 2.40
CA LEU A 18 -0.28 4.82 2.53
C LEU A 18 -0.20 4.11 1.17
N ALA A 19 -1.24 4.21 0.33
CA ALA A 19 -1.25 3.57 -1.00
C ALA A 19 -0.17 4.13 -1.92
N ALA A 20 0.05 5.44 -1.89
CA ALA A 20 1.08 6.11 -2.68
C ALA A 20 2.47 5.56 -2.35
N TYR A 21 2.83 5.46 -1.09
CA TYR A 21 4.18 5.07 -0.65
C TYR A 21 4.39 3.55 -0.42
N THR A 22 3.38 2.71 -0.63
CA THR A 22 3.50 1.25 -0.46
C THR A 22 3.17 0.47 -1.71
N GLY A 23 2.44 1.06 -2.64
CA GLY A 23 1.89 0.36 -3.80
C GLY A 23 0.89 -0.76 -3.45
N CYS A 24 0.42 -0.83 -2.21
CA CYS A 24 -0.56 -1.83 -1.75
C CYS A 24 -1.90 -1.70 -2.46
N ARG A 25 -2.64 -2.80 -2.52
CA ARG A 25 -4.05 -2.79 -2.91
C ARG A 25 -4.89 -2.16 -1.82
N ILE A 26 -6.00 -1.55 -2.19
CA ILE A 26 -6.90 -0.86 -1.23
C ILE A 26 -7.33 -1.77 -0.08
N GLU A 27 -7.71 -3.02 -0.38
CA GLU A 27 -8.16 -3.96 0.65
C GLU A 27 -7.01 -4.38 1.56
N GLU A 28 -5.79 -4.60 1.02
CA GLU A 28 -4.60 -4.93 1.82
C GLU A 28 -4.35 -3.91 2.93
N LEU A 29 -4.50 -2.61 2.62
CA LEU A 29 -4.35 -1.52 3.61
C LEU A 29 -5.54 -1.45 4.58
N CYS A 30 -6.77 -1.69 4.10
CA CYS A 30 -7.96 -1.62 4.93
C CYS A 30 -8.08 -2.77 5.94
N ILE A 31 -7.47 -3.94 5.65
CA ILE A 31 -7.43 -5.10 6.55
C ILE A 31 -6.09 -5.27 7.27
N LEU A 32 -5.15 -4.34 7.09
CA LEU A 32 -3.85 -4.41 7.76
C LEU A 32 -4.02 -4.23 9.26
N LYS A 33 -3.73 -5.29 10.01
CA LYS A 33 -3.79 -5.26 11.47
C LYS A 33 -2.55 -4.62 12.07
N THR A 34 -2.69 -4.03 13.23
CA THR A 34 -1.58 -3.42 13.97
C THR A 34 -0.50 -4.42 14.37
N GLU A 35 -0.88 -5.68 14.65
CA GLU A 35 0.07 -6.77 14.93
C GLU A 35 1.01 -7.08 13.76
N ASN A 36 0.61 -6.71 12.53
CA ASN A 36 1.40 -6.87 11.30
C ASN A 36 2.18 -5.60 10.93
N VAL A 37 2.28 -4.64 11.84
CA VAL A 37 3.05 -3.40 11.66
C VAL A 37 4.20 -3.38 12.65
N ALA A 38 5.41 -3.63 12.16
CA ALA A 38 6.63 -3.48 12.95
C ALA A 38 7.16 -2.05 12.87
N HIS A 39 8.21 -1.74 13.63
CA HIS A 39 8.81 -0.40 13.67
C HIS A 39 9.22 0.15 12.28
N ASP A 40 9.63 -0.72 11.36
CA ASP A 40 10.19 -0.34 10.06
C ASP A 40 9.52 -0.99 8.85
N ARG A 41 8.44 -1.77 9.06
CA ARG A 41 7.82 -2.56 7.99
C ARG A 41 6.36 -2.90 8.23
N PHE A 42 5.67 -3.19 7.14
CA PHE A 42 4.38 -3.86 7.11
C PHE A 42 4.57 -5.32 6.68
N GLU A 43 3.87 -6.25 7.34
CA GLU A 43 3.75 -7.64 6.92
C GLU A 43 2.37 -7.84 6.28
N ILE A 44 2.34 -7.99 4.96
CA ILE A 44 1.10 -8.23 4.21
C ILE A 44 0.86 -9.74 4.15
N VAL A 45 0.03 -10.26 5.05
CA VAL A 45 -0.21 -11.70 5.24
C VAL A 45 -1.57 -12.19 4.73
N ASN A 46 -2.49 -11.29 4.38
CA ASN A 46 -3.85 -11.62 3.94
C ASN A 46 -4.09 -11.21 2.48
N ALA A 47 -3.10 -11.41 1.61
CA ALA A 47 -3.28 -11.19 0.19
C ALA A 47 -4.09 -12.34 -0.44
N LYS A 48 -4.70 -12.10 -1.60
CA LYS A 48 -5.56 -13.05 -2.33
C LYS A 48 -4.87 -14.38 -2.65
N SER A 49 -3.54 -14.42 -2.69
CA SER A 49 -2.71 -15.60 -2.87
C SER A 49 -1.45 -15.51 -1.98
N GLU A 50 -0.81 -16.63 -1.67
CA GLU A 50 0.43 -16.68 -0.91
C GLU A 50 1.56 -15.86 -1.58
N ALA A 51 1.59 -15.78 -2.89
CA ALA A 51 2.52 -14.92 -3.64
C ALA A 51 2.37 -13.43 -3.31
N GLY A 52 1.21 -13.02 -2.80
CA GLY A 52 0.96 -11.67 -2.32
C GLY A 52 1.48 -11.38 -0.91
N TRP A 53 1.86 -12.42 -0.15
CA TRP A 53 2.43 -12.25 1.20
C TRP A 53 3.83 -11.68 1.07
N ARG A 54 4.06 -10.58 1.75
CA ARG A 54 5.31 -9.84 1.60
C ARG A 54 5.54 -8.85 2.71
N THR A 55 6.80 -8.52 2.88
CA THR A 55 7.25 -7.43 3.74
C THR A 55 7.44 -6.17 2.92
N ILE A 56 6.86 -5.06 3.34
CA ILE A 56 7.02 -3.74 2.73
C ILE A 56 7.67 -2.81 3.75
N PRO A 57 8.86 -2.25 3.47
CA PRO A 57 9.48 -1.27 4.36
C PRO A 57 8.61 -0.01 4.48
N ILE A 58 8.62 0.61 5.66
CA ILE A 58 7.93 1.88 5.89
C ILE A 58 8.81 3.00 5.34
N HIS A 59 8.34 3.65 4.28
CA HIS A 59 9.00 4.81 3.68
C HIS A 59 9.10 5.97 4.69
N ARG A 60 10.18 6.76 4.63
CA ARG A 60 10.40 7.88 5.57
C ARG A 60 9.22 8.85 5.67
N GLU A 61 8.58 9.17 4.55
CA GLU A 61 7.47 10.14 4.48
C GLU A 61 6.19 9.70 5.20
N ILE A 62 5.99 8.38 5.36
CA ILE A 62 4.78 7.85 6.02
C ILE A 62 5.01 7.41 7.47
N LYS A 63 6.24 7.51 8.00
CA LYS A 63 6.54 7.07 9.38
C LYS A 63 5.68 7.76 10.43
N GLN A 64 5.51 9.08 10.33
CA GLN A 64 4.69 9.84 11.28
C GLN A 64 3.21 9.46 11.15
N THR A 65 2.72 9.28 9.93
CA THR A 65 1.34 8.80 9.68
C THR A 65 1.11 7.43 10.33
N VAL A 66 2.02 6.48 10.11
CA VAL A 66 1.92 5.13 10.69
C VAL A 66 1.97 5.18 12.21
N ALA A 67 2.91 5.94 12.80
CA ALA A 67 3.01 6.08 14.26
C ALA A 67 1.72 6.68 14.86
N ARG A 68 1.16 7.71 14.24
CA ARG A 68 -0.12 8.31 14.66
C ARG A 68 -1.25 7.27 14.59
N LEU A 69 -1.38 6.54 13.48
CA LEU A 69 -2.43 5.54 13.30
C LEU A 69 -2.33 4.41 14.32
N LEU A 70 -1.13 3.92 14.62
CA LEU A 70 -0.91 2.92 15.67
C LEU A 70 -1.34 3.40 17.06
N ASN A 71 -1.13 4.68 17.36
CA ASN A 71 -1.50 5.26 18.64
C ASN A 71 -2.99 5.59 18.77
N THR A 72 -3.73 5.68 17.67
CA THR A 72 -5.14 6.10 17.65
C THR A 72 -6.12 4.98 17.28
N THR A 73 -5.63 3.79 16.96
CA THR A 73 -6.51 2.68 16.59
C THR A 73 -7.25 2.12 17.80
N GLU A 74 -8.51 1.74 17.60
CA GLU A 74 -9.40 1.18 18.63
C GLU A 74 -9.89 -0.24 18.28
N ASP A 75 -9.74 -0.67 17.02
CA ASP A 75 -10.28 -1.94 16.52
C ASP A 75 -9.21 -2.94 16.05
N GLY A 76 -7.93 -2.64 16.33
CA GLY A 76 -6.79 -3.50 15.99
C GLY A 76 -6.37 -3.46 14.52
N TYR A 77 -6.98 -2.58 13.71
CA TYR A 77 -6.56 -2.32 12.32
C TYR A 77 -5.84 -0.98 12.21
N LEU A 78 -4.84 -0.90 11.34
CA LEU A 78 -4.10 0.34 11.13
C LEU A 78 -5.02 1.47 10.67
N LEU A 79 -5.98 1.19 9.78
CA LEU A 79 -7.07 2.10 9.41
C LEU A 79 -8.33 1.71 10.20
N SER A 80 -8.50 2.35 11.35
CA SER A 80 -9.59 2.07 12.29
C SER A 80 -10.95 2.59 11.82
N GLY A 81 -12.04 2.07 12.43
CA GLY A 81 -13.41 2.53 12.20
C GLY A 81 -14.04 2.09 10.88
N LEU A 82 -13.46 1.14 10.16
CA LEU A 82 -14.03 0.58 8.95
C LEU A 82 -14.83 -0.69 9.25
N THR A 83 -15.94 -0.88 8.53
CA THR A 83 -16.80 -2.07 8.65
C THR A 83 -16.67 -2.97 7.43
N PHE A 84 -16.85 -4.27 7.62
CA PHE A 84 -16.96 -5.21 6.52
C PHE A 84 -18.30 -5.07 5.81
N ASN A 85 -18.29 -5.13 4.49
CA ASN A 85 -19.53 -5.25 3.72
C ASN A 85 -20.00 -6.72 3.70
N LYS A 86 -21.17 -6.98 3.08
CA LYS A 86 -21.75 -8.32 2.95
C LYS A 86 -20.86 -9.34 2.21
N TYR A 87 -19.82 -8.90 1.52
CA TYR A 87 -18.86 -9.74 0.80
C TYR A 87 -17.53 -9.87 1.54
N GLY A 88 -17.43 -9.41 2.77
CA GLY A 88 -16.23 -9.49 3.59
C GLY A 88 -15.13 -8.47 3.23
N ASN A 89 -15.44 -7.38 2.51
CA ASN A 89 -14.46 -6.35 2.17
C ASN A 89 -14.60 -5.12 3.08
N ARG A 90 -13.49 -4.66 3.66
CA ARG A 90 -13.41 -3.43 4.49
C ARG A 90 -13.22 -2.16 3.65
N SER A 91 -12.66 -2.26 2.45
CA SER A 91 -12.33 -1.12 1.58
C SER A 91 -13.53 -0.46 0.91
N ASN A 92 -14.71 -1.09 0.89
CA ASN A 92 -15.85 -0.67 0.07
C ASN A 92 -16.29 0.79 0.32
N ALA A 93 -16.39 1.20 1.59
CA ALA A 93 -16.80 2.57 1.92
C ALA A 93 -15.77 3.61 1.46
N LEU A 94 -14.47 3.34 1.69
CA LEU A 94 -13.38 4.24 1.26
C LEU A 94 -13.22 4.26 -0.26
N GLY A 95 -13.40 3.13 -0.94
CA GLY A 95 -13.40 3.08 -2.40
C GLY A 95 -14.49 3.97 -3.03
N LYS A 96 -15.71 3.96 -2.47
CA LYS A 96 -16.79 4.86 -2.92
C LYS A 96 -16.49 6.34 -2.62
N ARG A 97 -15.88 6.64 -1.47
CA ARG A 97 -15.46 8.01 -1.14
C ARG A 97 -14.36 8.50 -2.07
N PHE A 98 -13.38 7.66 -2.36
CA PHE A 98 -12.34 7.96 -3.33
C PHE A 98 -12.93 8.25 -4.72
N GLY A 99 -13.88 7.44 -5.19
CA GLY A 99 -14.58 7.67 -6.46
C GLY A 99 -15.19 9.08 -6.52
N ARG A 100 -15.95 9.47 -5.48
CA ARG A 100 -16.55 10.81 -5.41
C ARG A 100 -15.52 11.94 -5.34
N LEU A 101 -14.44 11.76 -4.57
CA LEU A 101 -13.35 12.74 -4.47
C LEU A 101 -12.67 12.96 -5.82
N LYS A 102 -12.31 11.89 -6.53
CA LYS A 102 -11.68 12.01 -7.84
C LYS A 102 -12.60 12.67 -8.88
N ASP A 103 -13.90 12.33 -8.87
CA ASP A 103 -14.89 12.91 -9.78
C ASP A 103 -15.08 14.42 -9.52
N MET A 104 -15.13 14.82 -8.24
CA MET A 104 -15.17 16.23 -7.82
C MET A 104 -13.94 17.02 -8.31
N LEU A 105 -12.79 16.37 -8.38
CA LEU A 105 -11.54 16.97 -8.86
C LEU A 105 -11.37 16.90 -10.39
N GLY A 106 -12.37 16.39 -11.11
CA GLY A 106 -12.35 16.29 -12.57
C GLY A 106 -11.49 15.15 -13.14
N TYR A 107 -11.08 14.18 -12.30
CA TYR A 107 -10.37 13.00 -12.79
C TYR A 107 -11.36 12.05 -13.48
N GLY A 108 -11.04 11.66 -14.72
CA GLY A 108 -11.87 10.76 -15.52
C GLY A 108 -11.92 9.31 -15.01
N GLU A 109 -12.69 8.47 -15.71
CA GLU A 109 -12.93 7.07 -15.33
C GLU A 109 -11.66 6.20 -15.30
N ASN A 110 -10.64 6.56 -16.07
CA ASN A 110 -9.35 5.86 -16.08
C ASN A 110 -8.56 5.98 -14.76
N TYR A 111 -8.90 6.96 -13.94
CA TYR A 111 -8.28 7.14 -12.62
C TYR A 111 -9.10 6.38 -11.58
N VAL A 112 -8.55 5.27 -11.14
CA VAL A 112 -9.11 4.42 -10.09
C VAL A 112 -8.13 4.32 -8.93
N PHE A 113 -8.56 3.82 -7.77
CA PHE A 113 -7.65 3.69 -6.62
C PHE A 113 -6.39 2.87 -6.97
N HIS A 114 -6.52 1.86 -7.81
CA HIS A 114 -5.39 1.06 -8.31
C HIS A 114 -4.34 1.88 -9.11
N SER A 115 -4.65 3.11 -9.50
CA SER A 115 -3.70 4.00 -10.18
C SER A 115 -2.51 4.38 -9.28
N PHE A 116 -2.67 4.40 -7.94
CA PHE A 116 -1.54 4.57 -7.01
C PHE A 116 -0.51 3.46 -7.16
N ARG A 117 -0.99 2.21 -7.24
CA ARG A 117 -0.11 1.06 -7.43
C ARG A 117 0.60 1.08 -8.79
N LYS A 118 -0.08 1.53 -9.86
CA LYS A 118 0.55 1.74 -11.16
C LYS A 118 1.62 2.82 -11.09
N GLY A 119 1.32 3.95 -10.44
CA GLY A 119 2.27 5.05 -10.24
C GLY A 119 3.49 4.59 -9.42
N PHE A 120 3.28 3.84 -8.33
CA PHE A 120 4.35 3.24 -7.54
C PHE A 120 5.27 2.35 -8.39
N ALA A 121 4.70 1.46 -9.22
CA ALA A 121 5.48 0.61 -10.14
C ALA A 121 6.28 1.46 -11.14
N THR A 122 5.66 2.49 -11.73
CA THR A 122 6.34 3.39 -12.67
C THR A 122 7.51 4.14 -12.01
N GLN A 123 7.36 4.57 -10.76
CA GLN A 123 8.47 5.23 -10.04
C GLN A 123 9.63 4.28 -9.78
N LEU A 124 9.35 3.03 -9.39
CA LEU A 124 10.40 2.01 -9.25
C LEU A 124 11.13 1.76 -10.57
N GLU A 125 10.38 1.69 -11.68
CA GLU A 125 10.96 1.53 -13.03
C GLU A 125 11.83 2.72 -13.42
N ASN A 126 11.34 3.94 -13.23
CA ASN A 126 12.09 5.17 -13.53
C ASN A 126 13.36 5.32 -12.66
N ALA A 127 13.34 4.79 -11.44
CA ALA A 127 14.51 4.72 -10.56
C ALA A 127 15.46 3.56 -10.91
N ASN A 128 15.20 2.82 -12.00
CA ASN A 128 15.97 1.64 -12.41
C ASN A 128 16.07 0.56 -11.34
N ILE A 129 15.04 0.41 -10.50
CA ILE A 129 14.99 -0.65 -9.50
C ILE A 129 14.82 -2.00 -10.22
N PRO A 130 15.66 -3.01 -9.90
CA PRO A 130 15.59 -4.32 -10.53
C PRO A 130 14.20 -4.94 -10.46
N LEU A 131 13.77 -5.61 -11.53
CA LEU A 131 12.41 -6.17 -11.64
C LEU A 131 12.06 -7.15 -10.49
N ASN A 132 13.02 -7.96 -10.04
CA ASN A 132 12.83 -8.88 -8.91
C ASN A 132 12.59 -8.14 -7.59
N VAL A 133 13.19 -6.98 -7.38
CA VAL A 133 12.96 -6.11 -6.20
C VAL A 133 11.56 -5.49 -6.28
N SER A 134 11.22 -4.92 -7.43
CA SER A 134 9.91 -4.34 -7.71
C SER A 134 8.79 -5.37 -7.55
N ALA A 135 8.99 -6.59 -8.09
CA ALA A 135 8.03 -7.69 -7.97
C ALA A 135 7.79 -8.09 -6.50
N ARG A 136 8.84 -8.14 -5.67
CA ARG A 136 8.71 -8.43 -4.23
C ARG A 136 7.95 -7.34 -3.49
N LEU A 137 8.25 -6.06 -3.71
CA LEU A 137 7.50 -4.94 -3.13
C LEU A 137 6.03 -4.97 -3.55
N MET A 138 5.77 -5.31 -4.82
CA MET A 138 4.43 -5.37 -5.39
C MET A 138 3.66 -6.64 -5.02
N GLY A 139 4.31 -7.72 -4.56
CA GLY A 139 3.70 -9.02 -4.35
C GLY A 139 3.22 -9.64 -5.69
N HIS A 140 4.10 -9.60 -6.68
CA HIS A 140 3.94 -10.30 -7.95
C HIS A 140 4.75 -11.59 -7.92
N GLU A 141 4.22 -12.63 -8.57
CA GLU A 141 4.99 -13.85 -8.79
C GLU A 141 6.24 -13.54 -9.61
N ILE A 142 7.37 -14.05 -9.14
CA ILE A 142 8.62 -13.97 -9.89
C ILE A 142 8.75 -15.28 -10.66
N SER A 143 8.56 -15.20 -11.98
CA SER A 143 8.74 -16.35 -12.86
C SER A 143 10.23 -16.72 -12.93
N GLY A 144 10.51 -18.01 -12.77
CA GLY A 144 11.87 -18.59 -12.89
C GLY A 144 12.28 -19.38 -11.64
N GLU A 145 12.89 -20.55 -11.86
CA GLU A 145 13.28 -21.45 -10.76
C GLU A 145 14.30 -20.81 -9.81
N THR A 146 15.25 -20.02 -10.35
CA THR A 146 16.34 -19.44 -9.57
C THR A 146 15.86 -18.36 -8.59
N PHE A 147 14.95 -17.49 -9.00
CA PHE A 147 14.53 -16.35 -8.17
C PHE A 147 13.22 -16.62 -7.39
N GLY A 148 12.42 -17.57 -7.85
CA GLY A 148 11.15 -17.93 -7.19
C GLY A 148 11.31 -19.00 -6.13
N ARG A 149 12.16 -20.02 -6.37
CA ARG A 149 12.24 -21.23 -5.54
C ARG A 149 13.51 -21.35 -4.72
N TYR A 150 14.65 -20.85 -5.18
CA TYR A 150 15.98 -21.07 -4.56
C TYR A 150 16.64 -19.81 -3.98
N SER A 151 16.04 -18.63 -4.14
CA SER A 151 16.58 -17.43 -3.53
C SER A 151 16.02 -17.28 -2.12
N ASP A 152 16.87 -17.18 -1.10
CA ASP A 152 16.52 -16.82 0.27
C ASP A 152 15.92 -15.41 0.39
N GLY A 153 15.65 -14.81 -0.75
CA GLY A 153 15.06 -13.49 -0.86
C GLY A 153 16.10 -12.37 -0.90
N LEU A 154 15.63 -11.24 -1.34
CA LEU A 154 16.40 -10.01 -1.23
C LEU A 154 16.46 -9.61 0.24
N ALA A 155 17.65 -9.25 0.74
CA ALA A 155 17.76 -8.73 2.09
C ALA A 155 16.84 -7.52 2.28
N PHE A 156 16.17 -7.41 3.40
CA PHE A 156 15.24 -6.32 3.73
C PHE A 156 15.82 -4.93 3.47
N ARG A 157 17.14 -4.79 3.66
CA ARG A 157 17.88 -3.57 3.35
C ARG A 157 17.70 -3.13 1.89
N GLY A 158 17.78 -4.06 0.92
CA GLY A 158 17.59 -3.73 -0.50
C GLY A 158 16.15 -3.29 -0.83
N LEU A 159 15.14 -3.88 -0.16
CA LEU A 159 13.76 -3.40 -0.29
C LEU A 159 13.59 -1.99 0.29
N LYS A 160 14.26 -1.72 1.43
CA LYS A 160 14.23 -0.41 2.09
C LYS A 160 14.91 0.67 1.24
N GLU A 161 16.05 0.38 0.66
CA GLU A 161 16.74 1.29 -0.25
C GLU A 161 15.86 1.57 -1.49
N ALA A 162 15.23 0.55 -2.06
CA ALA A 162 14.40 0.69 -3.25
C ALA A 162 13.16 1.56 -3.00
N ILE A 163 12.46 1.38 -1.87
CA ILE A 163 11.23 2.12 -1.59
C ILE A 163 11.49 3.61 -1.34
N GLU A 164 12.67 3.99 -0.85
CA GLU A 164 13.04 5.38 -0.60
C GLU A 164 13.21 6.24 -1.89
N HIS A 165 13.13 5.63 -3.07
CA HIS A 165 13.08 6.33 -4.37
C HIS A 165 11.66 6.81 -4.73
N ILE A 166 10.63 6.43 -3.98
CA ILE A 166 9.26 6.87 -4.23
C ILE A 166 9.10 8.32 -3.78
N ASP A 167 8.60 9.18 -4.69
CA ASP A 167 8.36 10.60 -4.44
C ASP A 167 7.03 11.04 -5.07
N TRP A 168 6.14 11.73 -4.27
CA TRP A 168 4.78 12.14 -4.66
C TRP A 168 4.47 13.62 -4.40
#